data_8919e7e085e4fbe58ae4f9944b94de37
#
_entry.id   8919e7e085e4fbe58ae4f9944b94de37
#
_cell.length_a   1.000
_cell.length_b   1.000
_cell.length_c   1.000
_cell.angle_alpha   90.00
_cell.angle_beta   90.00
_cell.angle_gamma   90.00
#
_symmetry.space_group_name_H-M   'P 1'
#
loop_
_entity.id
_entity.type
_entity.pdbx_description
1 polymer ?
#
loop_
_entity_poly.entity_id
_entity_poly.type
_entity_poly.pdbx_seq_one_letter_code
_entity_poly.pdbx_strand_id
1 'polypeptide(L)'
;MLGLKGRPTVAEDIAVMRDIMLAEYAGARFHVAHISSAKAVEIVRQAKKRGVRVTAEATPHHLTMTDECVDLKDSATKVNPPLRGKADVEALLAGLKDGTIDAIATDHSPHAEEEKDVEYALAPSGFPGLETAVGVLLTDLCHEGKVELPLLISKMTAEPAKILGLTDAGTLSVGAPADITIIDTELKWTVDAEKFYTRGTHSPFVGRELKGKVVLTMVDGRIVMRDGAIE
;
A
#
# COMPACT_ATOMS: atom_id res chain seq x y z
N MET A 1 -26.13 5.04 -3.20
CA MET A 1 -25.99 3.56 -3.33
C MET A 1 -25.77 3.23 -4.79
N LEU A 2 -24.69 2.51 -5.10
CA LEU A 2 -24.27 2.25 -6.49
C LEU A 2 -25.00 1.05 -7.14
N GLY A 3 -25.94 0.39 -6.43
CA GLY A 3 -26.69 -0.77 -6.95
C GLY A 3 -25.90 -2.07 -7.06
N LEU A 4 -24.62 -2.07 -6.66
CA LEU A 4 -23.77 -3.25 -6.66
C LEU A 4 -23.88 -4.05 -5.36
N LYS A 5 -23.61 -5.36 -5.42
CA LYS A 5 -23.43 -6.18 -4.22
C LYS A 5 -22.14 -5.74 -3.53
N GLY A 6 -22.26 -5.18 -2.31
CA GLY A 6 -21.09 -4.81 -1.51
C GLY A 6 -20.39 -6.05 -0.94
N ARG A 7 -19.10 -5.90 -0.64
CA ARG A 7 -18.32 -6.83 0.17
C ARG A 7 -18.21 -6.23 1.58
N PRO A 8 -18.99 -6.69 2.57
CA PRO A 8 -19.07 -6.06 3.89
C PRO A 8 -17.74 -6.22 4.64
N THR A 9 -17.38 -5.23 5.46
CA THR A 9 -16.16 -5.25 6.28
C THR A 9 -16.07 -6.48 7.18
N VAL A 10 -17.22 -6.93 7.72
CA VAL A 10 -17.28 -8.11 8.59
C VAL A 10 -16.71 -9.38 7.95
N ALA A 11 -16.73 -9.48 6.61
CA ALA A 11 -16.12 -10.63 5.91
C ALA A 11 -14.59 -10.64 6.07
N GLU A 12 -13.95 -9.47 6.01
CA GLU A 12 -12.52 -9.30 6.30
C GLU A 12 -12.24 -9.51 7.80
N ASP A 13 -13.04 -8.89 8.66
CA ASP A 13 -12.88 -8.96 10.12
C ASP A 13 -12.87 -10.40 10.62
N ILE A 14 -13.82 -11.24 10.13
CA ILE A 14 -13.90 -12.65 10.49
C ILE A 14 -12.69 -13.42 9.96
N ALA A 15 -12.24 -13.18 8.74
CA ALA A 15 -11.07 -13.84 8.16
C ALA A 15 -9.81 -13.53 8.98
N VAL A 16 -9.56 -12.24 9.24
CA VAL A 16 -8.41 -11.78 10.04
C VAL A 16 -8.45 -12.39 11.45
N MET A 17 -9.61 -12.34 12.11
CA MET A 17 -9.77 -12.89 13.46
C MET A 17 -9.52 -14.41 13.48
N ARG A 18 -10.11 -15.15 12.56
CA ARG A 18 -9.91 -16.62 12.42
C ARG A 18 -8.44 -16.96 12.27
N ASP A 19 -7.75 -16.29 11.34
CA ASP A 19 -6.37 -16.63 10.99
C ASP A 19 -5.40 -16.23 12.11
N ILE A 20 -5.67 -15.14 12.84
CA ILE A 20 -4.94 -14.79 14.06
C ILE A 20 -5.14 -15.84 15.15
N MET A 21 -6.36 -16.31 15.38
CA MET A 21 -6.63 -17.37 16.37
C MET A 21 -5.93 -18.69 16.02
N LEU A 22 -5.89 -19.06 14.74
CA LEU A 22 -5.15 -20.22 14.26
C LEU A 22 -3.64 -20.06 14.44
N ALA A 23 -3.10 -18.88 14.14
CA ALA A 23 -1.68 -18.57 14.34
C ALA A 23 -1.30 -18.60 15.83
N GLU A 24 -2.14 -18.04 16.69
CA GLU A 24 -1.99 -18.06 18.15
C GLU A 24 -1.97 -19.51 18.67
N TYR A 25 -2.94 -20.32 18.26
CA TYR A 25 -3.02 -21.75 18.63
C TYR A 25 -1.80 -22.56 18.16
N ALA A 26 -1.35 -22.33 16.93
CA ALA A 26 -0.20 -23.03 16.34
C ALA A 26 1.16 -22.47 16.78
N GLY A 27 1.20 -21.35 17.52
CA GLY A 27 2.45 -20.64 17.82
C GLY A 27 3.18 -20.16 16.58
N ALA A 28 2.46 -19.90 15.48
CA ALA A 28 3.01 -19.51 14.20
C ALA A 28 3.16 -17.98 14.06
N ARG A 29 3.92 -17.55 13.05
CA ARG A 29 3.90 -16.16 12.57
C ARG A 29 2.78 -16.01 11.54
N PHE A 30 2.09 -14.88 11.58
CA PHE A 30 1.05 -14.56 10.61
C PHE A 30 1.19 -13.11 10.13
N HIS A 31 0.99 -12.87 8.86
CA HIS A 31 0.97 -11.52 8.29
C HIS A 31 -0.38 -11.26 7.61
N VAL A 32 -1.03 -10.17 8.02
CA VAL A 32 -2.30 -9.72 7.42
C VAL A 32 -1.98 -8.81 6.24
N ALA A 33 -2.22 -9.32 5.03
CA ALA A 33 -2.03 -8.54 3.81
C ALA A 33 -3.17 -7.51 3.62
N HIS A 34 -2.83 -6.36 3.04
CA HIS A 34 -3.73 -5.28 2.57
C HIS A 34 -4.97 -5.05 3.46
N ILE A 35 -4.78 -4.83 4.77
CA ILE A 35 -5.88 -4.58 5.73
C ILE A 35 -6.66 -3.32 5.32
N SER A 36 -8.00 -3.36 5.40
CA SER A 36 -8.84 -2.26 4.94
C SER A 36 -9.88 -1.77 5.96
N SER A 37 -10.20 -2.52 7.01
CA SER A 37 -11.26 -2.18 7.94
C SER A 37 -10.76 -1.73 9.31
N ALA A 38 -11.45 -0.78 9.93
CA ALA A 38 -11.18 -0.31 11.29
C ALA A 38 -11.25 -1.44 12.31
N LYS A 39 -12.18 -2.37 12.15
CA LYS A 39 -12.35 -3.50 13.05
C LYS A 39 -11.20 -4.50 12.93
N ALA A 40 -10.74 -4.77 11.72
CA ALA A 40 -9.58 -5.65 11.50
C ALA A 40 -8.31 -5.03 12.11
N VAL A 41 -8.09 -3.71 12.00
CA VAL A 41 -7.00 -3.01 12.71
C VAL A 41 -7.07 -3.25 14.22
N GLU A 42 -8.26 -3.11 14.84
CA GLU A 42 -8.42 -3.35 16.28
C GLU A 42 -8.17 -4.82 16.65
N ILE A 43 -8.59 -5.77 15.83
CA ILE A 43 -8.31 -7.21 16.03
C ILE A 43 -6.79 -7.46 16.04
N VAL A 44 -6.05 -6.91 15.10
CA VAL A 44 -4.57 -6.99 15.04
C VAL A 44 -3.95 -6.34 16.29
N ARG A 45 -4.41 -5.15 16.66
CA ARG A 45 -3.92 -4.42 17.85
C ARG A 45 -4.07 -5.26 19.13
N GLN A 46 -5.22 -5.85 19.33
CA GLN A 46 -5.48 -6.71 20.49
C GLN A 46 -4.64 -8.00 20.47
N ALA A 47 -4.44 -8.59 19.30
CA ALA A 47 -3.57 -9.74 19.14
C ALA A 47 -2.11 -9.43 19.51
N LYS A 48 -1.58 -8.32 19.02
CA LYS A 48 -0.22 -7.84 19.39
C LYS A 48 -0.09 -7.62 20.89
N LYS A 49 -1.09 -7.00 21.55
CA LYS A 49 -1.11 -6.81 23.00
C LYS A 49 -1.06 -8.12 23.79
N ARG A 50 -1.61 -9.21 23.24
CA ARG A 50 -1.53 -10.56 23.83
C ARG A 50 -0.22 -11.28 23.52
N GLY A 51 0.67 -10.70 22.72
CA GLY A 51 1.95 -11.30 22.35
C GLY A 51 1.86 -12.27 21.16
N VAL A 52 0.75 -12.27 20.41
CA VAL A 52 0.64 -13.05 19.19
C VAL A 52 1.62 -12.50 18.14
N ARG A 53 2.36 -13.39 17.48
CA ARG A 53 3.33 -13.02 16.43
C ARG A 53 2.62 -12.66 15.12
N VAL A 54 1.88 -11.56 15.13
CA VAL A 54 1.15 -11.03 13.97
C VAL A 54 1.73 -9.71 13.52
N THR A 55 1.82 -9.54 12.20
CA THR A 55 2.12 -8.29 11.52
C THR A 55 1.02 -7.98 10.51
N ALA A 56 0.90 -6.72 10.10
CA ALA A 56 -0.09 -6.29 9.14
C ALA A 56 0.47 -5.21 8.20
N GLU A 57 -0.07 -5.14 7.00
CA GLU A 57 0.24 -4.09 6.04
C GLU A 57 -1.03 -3.40 5.53
N ALA A 58 -0.90 -2.15 5.11
CA ALA A 58 -1.93 -1.42 4.38
C ALA A 58 -1.39 -0.96 3.03
N THR A 59 -2.30 -0.69 2.08
CA THR A 59 -1.90 -0.22 0.75
C THR A 59 -1.98 1.30 0.66
N PRO A 60 -1.26 1.94 -0.28
CA PRO A 60 -1.40 3.38 -0.53
C PRO A 60 -2.85 3.78 -0.76
N HIS A 61 -3.60 3.02 -1.55
CA HIS A 61 -4.99 3.35 -1.86
C HIS A 61 -5.92 3.21 -0.66
N HIS A 62 -5.75 2.21 0.21
CA HIS A 62 -6.56 2.10 1.43
C HIS A 62 -6.22 3.18 2.48
N LEU A 63 -5.02 3.77 2.41
CA LEU A 63 -4.60 4.87 3.30
C LEU A 63 -5.03 6.25 2.80
N THR A 64 -5.36 6.41 1.51
CA THR A 64 -5.56 7.73 0.88
C THR A 64 -6.90 7.91 0.19
N MET A 65 -7.61 6.81 -0.16
CA MET A 65 -8.87 6.85 -0.90
C MET A 65 -10.01 6.28 -0.07
N THR A 66 -11.23 6.78 -0.34
CA THR A 66 -12.46 6.26 0.25
C THR A 66 -13.38 5.67 -0.81
N ASP A 67 -14.45 5.00 -0.40
CA ASP A 67 -15.51 4.49 -1.27
C ASP A 67 -16.24 5.60 -2.06
N GLU A 68 -16.09 6.86 -1.66
CA GLU A 68 -16.58 8.02 -2.42
C GLU A 68 -15.84 8.21 -3.76
N CYS A 69 -14.62 7.64 -3.89
CA CYS A 69 -13.85 7.68 -5.13
C CYS A 69 -14.34 6.70 -6.20
N VAL A 70 -15.30 5.83 -5.87
CA VAL A 70 -15.77 4.78 -6.79
C VAL A 70 -16.66 5.38 -7.86
N ASP A 71 -16.24 5.30 -9.12
CA ASP A 71 -17.04 5.59 -10.29
C ASP A 71 -17.41 4.27 -10.99
N LEU A 72 -18.71 4.01 -11.19
CA LEU A 72 -19.17 2.81 -11.90
C LEU A 72 -18.85 2.81 -13.40
N LYS A 73 -18.48 3.97 -13.94
CA LYS A 73 -18.06 4.10 -15.34
C LYS A 73 -16.58 3.79 -15.55
N ASP A 74 -15.82 3.73 -14.46
CA ASP A 74 -14.38 3.50 -14.49
C ASP A 74 -13.99 2.45 -13.46
N SER A 75 -13.51 1.31 -13.92
CA SER A 75 -13.10 0.19 -13.08
C SER A 75 -11.74 0.41 -12.38
N ALA A 76 -11.07 1.55 -12.59
CA ALA A 76 -9.76 1.85 -12.02
C ALA A 76 -9.74 1.76 -10.48
N THR A 77 -10.86 2.12 -9.82
CA THR A 77 -10.98 2.06 -8.36
C THR A 77 -11.40 0.70 -7.80
N LYS A 78 -11.59 -0.31 -8.67
CA LYS A 78 -12.01 -1.64 -8.22
C LYS A 78 -10.82 -2.42 -7.66
N VAL A 79 -10.80 -2.57 -6.33
CA VAL A 79 -9.77 -3.29 -5.57
C VAL A 79 -10.39 -4.33 -4.62
N ASN A 80 -9.58 -5.22 -4.11
CA ASN A 80 -9.96 -6.23 -3.13
C ASN A 80 -8.90 -6.35 -2.03
N PRO A 81 -9.22 -5.97 -0.77
CA PRO A 81 -10.51 -5.48 -0.26
C PRO A 81 -11.00 -4.20 -0.96
N PRO A 82 -12.32 -3.95 -1.00
CA PRO A 82 -12.84 -2.71 -1.58
C PRO A 82 -12.38 -1.49 -0.77
N LEU A 83 -12.33 -0.32 -1.43
CA LEU A 83 -12.21 0.96 -0.73
C LEU A 83 -13.32 1.08 0.32
N ARG A 84 -12.98 1.62 1.49
CA ARG A 84 -13.86 1.75 2.64
C ARG A 84 -14.21 3.21 2.91
N GLY A 85 -15.09 3.40 3.90
CA GLY A 85 -15.46 4.74 4.33
C GLY A 85 -14.33 5.46 5.08
N LYS A 86 -14.53 6.76 5.28
CA LYS A 86 -13.56 7.64 5.94
C LYS A 86 -13.10 7.14 7.31
N ALA A 87 -14.01 6.58 8.11
CA ALA A 87 -13.67 6.06 9.44
C ALA A 87 -12.67 4.89 9.38
N ASP A 88 -12.74 4.06 8.34
CA ASP A 88 -11.79 2.98 8.12
C ASP A 88 -10.42 3.54 7.75
N VAL A 89 -10.36 4.51 6.84
CA VAL A 89 -9.10 5.18 6.45
C VAL A 89 -8.44 5.84 7.67
N GLU A 90 -9.22 6.54 8.51
CA GLU A 90 -8.71 7.15 9.75
C GLU A 90 -8.15 6.10 10.73
N ALA A 91 -8.81 4.95 10.84
CA ALA A 91 -8.35 3.85 11.68
C ALA A 91 -7.06 3.20 11.15
N LEU A 92 -6.93 3.05 9.82
CA LEU A 92 -5.69 2.59 9.18
C LEU A 92 -4.54 3.56 9.46
N LEU A 93 -4.76 4.87 9.30
CA LEU A 93 -3.74 5.89 9.59
C LEU A 93 -3.34 5.88 11.08
N ALA A 94 -4.30 5.71 11.98
CA ALA A 94 -4.01 5.57 13.41
C ALA A 94 -3.18 4.30 13.68
N GLY A 95 -3.55 3.18 13.06
CA GLY A 95 -2.83 1.91 13.17
C GLY A 95 -1.41 1.96 12.59
N LEU A 96 -1.20 2.74 11.52
CA LEU A 96 0.13 2.97 10.96
C LEU A 96 1.02 3.75 11.93
N LYS A 97 0.47 4.77 12.60
CA LYS A 97 1.17 5.62 13.56
C LYS A 97 1.51 4.90 14.87
N ASP A 98 0.59 4.10 15.39
CA ASP A 98 0.76 3.41 16.66
C ASP A 98 1.51 2.07 16.55
N GLY A 99 1.89 1.65 15.33
CA GLY A 99 2.63 0.42 15.08
C GLY A 99 1.76 -0.84 15.01
N THR A 100 0.43 -0.69 15.00
CA THR A 100 -0.47 -1.82 14.73
C THR A 100 -0.31 -2.32 13.30
N ILE A 101 -0.16 -1.39 12.33
CA ILE A 101 0.20 -1.69 10.95
C ILE A 101 1.71 -1.53 10.81
N ASP A 102 2.37 -2.58 10.37
CA ASP A 102 3.83 -2.69 10.35
C ASP A 102 4.43 -2.17 9.04
N ALA A 103 3.76 -2.38 7.92
CA ALA A 103 4.31 -2.06 6.60
C ALA A 103 3.27 -1.40 5.69
N ILE A 104 3.77 -0.79 4.62
CA ILE A 104 2.97 -0.36 3.47
C ILE A 104 3.40 -1.20 2.27
N ALA A 105 2.44 -1.87 1.63
CA ALA A 105 2.65 -2.66 0.42
C ALA A 105 1.70 -2.18 -0.68
N THR A 106 2.14 -2.23 -1.93
CA THR A 106 1.42 -1.61 -3.04
C THR A 106 0.18 -2.36 -3.48
N ASP A 107 0.12 -3.67 -3.26
CA ASP A 107 -0.85 -4.56 -3.89
C ASP A 107 -0.87 -4.37 -5.42
N HIS A 108 0.34 -4.28 -6.02
CA HIS A 108 0.53 -4.05 -7.44
C HIS A 108 -0.08 -5.18 -8.27
N SER A 109 -1.22 -4.91 -8.89
CA SER A 109 -2.03 -5.90 -9.60
C SER A 109 -2.52 -5.34 -10.94
N PRO A 110 -1.61 -5.18 -11.91
CA PRO A 110 -1.95 -4.68 -13.24
C PRO A 110 -2.79 -5.70 -14.01
N HIS A 111 -3.72 -5.20 -14.79
CA HIS A 111 -4.55 -5.97 -15.72
C HIS A 111 -4.44 -5.39 -17.13
N ALA A 112 -4.78 -6.19 -18.14
CA ALA A 112 -4.88 -5.72 -19.50
C ALA A 112 -6.01 -4.69 -19.63
N GLU A 113 -5.89 -3.76 -20.56
CA GLU A 113 -6.87 -2.68 -20.72
C GLU A 113 -8.25 -3.24 -21.07
N GLU A 114 -8.32 -4.24 -21.97
CA GLU A 114 -9.55 -4.93 -22.34
C GLU A 114 -10.24 -5.66 -21.18
N GLU A 115 -9.50 -6.05 -20.14
CA GLU A 115 -10.08 -6.65 -18.94
C GLU A 115 -10.67 -5.57 -18.02
N LYS A 116 -10.12 -4.36 -18.05
CA LYS A 116 -10.57 -3.23 -17.24
C LYS A 116 -11.65 -2.40 -17.95
N ASP A 117 -11.66 -2.35 -19.29
CA ASP A 117 -12.67 -1.64 -20.09
C ASP A 117 -13.97 -2.47 -20.24
N VAL A 118 -14.55 -2.84 -19.11
CA VAL A 118 -15.81 -3.57 -19.00
C VAL A 118 -16.65 -2.98 -17.88
N GLU A 119 -17.91 -3.41 -17.75
CA GLU A 119 -18.74 -3.00 -16.63
C GLU A 119 -18.02 -3.21 -15.28
N TYR A 120 -18.13 -2.27 -14.38
CA TYR A 120 -17.48 -2.30 -13.07
C TYR A 120 -17.66 -3.63 -12.31
N ALA A 121 -18.85 -4.23 -12.41
CA ALA A 121 -19.15 -5.51 -11.75
C ALA A 121 -18.31 -6.67 -12.30
N LEU A 122 -17.98 -6.64 -13.59
CA LEU A 122 -17.28 -7.71 -14.33
C LEU A 122 -15.76 -7.51 -14.31
N ALA A 123 -15.26 -6.28 -14.20
CA ALA A 123 -13.84 -5.99 -14.21
C ALA A 123 -13.11 -6.74 -13.08
N PRO A 124 -11.86 -7.20 -13.29
CA PRO A 124 -11.03 -7.74 -12.23
C PRO A 124 -10.66 -6.65 -11.23
N SER A 125 -10.40 -7.06 -9.99
CA SER A 125 -9.93 -6.16 -8.94
C SER A 125 -8.41 -5.98 -9.03
N GLY A 126 -7.93 -4.75 -8.88
CA GLY A 126 -6.52 -4.41 -8.91
C GLY A 126 -6.17 -3.36 -9.96
N PHE A 127 -5.03 -2.72 -9.75
CA PHE A 127 -4.41 -1.75 -10.65
C PHE A 127 -2.89 -1.66 -10.42
N PRO A 128 -2.11 -1.06 -11.34
CA PRO A 128 -0.67 -0.87 -11.14
C PRO A 128 -0.41 0.19 -10.05
N GLY A 129 0.34 -0.16 -9.00
CA GLY A 129 0.60 0.71 -7.86
C GLY A 129 2.08 1.04 -7.63
N LEU A 130 3.03 0.34 -8.27
CA LEU A 130 4.46 0.53 -7.99
C LEU A 130 4.94 1.93 -8.35
N GLU A 131 4.60 2.43 -9.53
CA GLU A 131 5.09 3.71 -10.05
C GLU A 131 4.51 4.93 -9.32
N THR A 132 3.38 4.75 -8.63
CA THR A 132 2.63 5.86 -7.99
C THR A 132 2.74 5.87 -6.47
N ALA A 133 3.10 4.73 -5.85
CA ALA A 133 3.05 4.54 -4.40
C ALA A 133 3.75 5.65 -3.61
N VAL A 134 5.01 5.95 -3.92
CA VAL A 134 5.80 6.97 -3.20
C VAL A 134 5.17 8.36 -3.38
N GLY A 135 4.81 8.72 -4.62
CA GLY A 135 4.22 10.03 -4.91
C GLY A 135 2.87 10.24 -4.22
N VAL A 136 1.99 9.23 -4.25
CA VAL A 136 0.68 9.28 -3.58
C VAL A 136 0.84 9.41 -2.06
N LEU A 137 1.69 8.59 -1.45
CA LEU A 137 1.90 8.61 0.00
C LEU A 137 2.54 9.91 0.48
N LEU A 138 3.50 10.47 -0.28
CA LEU A 138 4.09 11.76 0.06
C LEU A 138 3.06 12.88 -0.08
N THR A 139 2.31 12.91 -1.18
CA THR A 139 1.30 13.93 -1.45
C THR A 139 0.19 13.92 -0.39
N ASP A 140 -0.45 12.76 -0.20
CA ASP A 140 -1.70 12.68 0.56
C ASP A 140 -1.47 12.49 2.07
N LEU A 141 -0.27 12.07 2.49
CA LEU A 141 0.03 11.82 3.90
C LEU A 141 1.11 12.74 4.47
N CYS A 142 2.27 12.86 3.82
CA CYS A 142 3.35 13.67 4.40
C CYS A 142 3.12 15.16 4.19
N HIS A 143 2.81 15.61 2.98
CA HIS A 143 2.56 17.04 2.70
C HIS A 143 1.30 17.57 3.37
N GLU A 144 0.32 16.69 3.63
CA GLU A 144 -0.88 17.00 4.41
C GLU A 144 -0.64 16.95 5.94
N GLY A 145 0.59 16.63 6.38
CA GLY A 145 0.93 16.53 7.81
C GLY A 145 0.25 15.38 8.55
N LYS A 146 -0.27 14.40 7.82
CA LYS A 146 -0.95 13.23 8.43
C LYS A 146 0.04 12.20 8.96
N VAL A 147 1.19 12.03 8.29
CA VAL A 147 2.23 11.06 8.66
C VAL A 147 3.60 11.71 8.49
N GLU A 148 4.48 11.54 9.47
CA GLU A 148 5.85 12.03 9.40
C GLU A 148 6.67 11.23 8.37
N LEU A 149 7.52 11.92 7.60
CA LEU A 149 8.34 11.30 6.55
C LEU A 149 9.20 10.12 7.06
N PRO A 150 9.92 10.21 8.19
CA PRO A 150 10.72 9.09 8.68
C PRO A 150 9.88 7.84 8.98
N LEU A 151 8.67 8.02 9.52
CA LEU A 151 7.76 6.92 9.77
C LEU A 151 7.30 6.29 8.44
N LEU A 152 6.89 7.10 7.47
CA LEU A 152 6.48 6.61 6.15
C LEU A 152 7.58 5.77 5.50
N ILE A 153 8.80 6.29 5.46
CA ILE A 153 9.95 5.60 4.87
C ILE A 153 10.26 4.30 5.60
N SER A 154 10.22 4.28 6.94
CA SER A 154 10.45 3.05 7.70
C SER A 154 9.43 1.95 7.37
N LYS A 155 8.16 2.34 7.16
CA LYS A 155 7.07 1.41 6.78
C LYS A 155 7.21 0.84 5.36
N MET A 156 8.03 1.44 4.54
CA MET A 156 8.31 0.98 3.16
C MET A 156 9.70 0.32 3.02
N THR A 157 10.53 0.34 4.05
CA THR A 157 11.93 -0.14 3.98
C THR A 157 12.30 -1.05 5.16
N ALA A 158 12.67 -0.48 6.29
CA ALA A 158 13.19 -1.22 7.44
C ALA A 158 12.15 -2.19 8.05
N GLU A 159 10.90 -1.78 8.14
CA GLU A 159 9.87 -2.63 8.74
C GLU A 159 9.51 -3.85 7.86
N PRO A 160 9.27 -3.73 6.53
CA PRO A 160 9.10 -4.92 5.69
C PRO A 160 10.35 -5.81 5.65
N ALA A 161 11.57 -5.25 5.69
CA ALA A 161 12.80 -6.06 5.82
C ALA A 161 12.78 -6.94 7.08
N LYS A 162 12.38 -6.38 8.23
CA LYS A 162 12.21 -7.14 9.50
C LYS A 162 11.14 -8.22 9.38
N ILE A 163 10.00 -7.94 8.75
CA ILE A 163 8.92 -8.90 8.53
C ILE A 163 9.44 -10.11 7.74
N LEU A 164 10.21 -9.85 6.69
CA LEU A 164 10.80 -10.87 5.82
C LEU A 164 12.04 -11.54 6.42
N GLY A 165 12.58 -11.04 7.54
CA GLY A 165 13.78 -11.56 8.17
C GLY A 165 15.07 -11.24 7.42
N LEU A 166 15.09 -10.17 6.62
CA LEU A 166 16.27 -9.70 5.92
C LEU A 166 17.13 -8.89 6.89
N THR A 167 18.34 -9.35 7.17
CA THR A 167 19.23 -8.77 8.18
C THR A 167 20.12 -7.65 7.65
N ASP A 168 20.30 -7.61 6.35
CA ASP A 168 21.20 -6.71 5.61
C ASP A 168 20.47 -5.72 4.69
N ALA A 169 19.14 -5.75 4.66
CA ALA A 169 18.28 -4.81 3.93
C ALA A 169 17.62 -3.78 4.86
N GLY A 170 17.16 -2.67 4.29
CA GLY A 170 16.47 -1.59 5.03
C GLY A 170 17.38 -0.79 5.96
N THR A 171 18.67 -0.78 5.72
CA THR A 171 19.70 -0.06 6.52
C THR A 171 20.73 0.61 5.61
N LEU A 172 21.27 1.73 6.09
CA LEU A 172 22.42 2.43 5.48
C LEU A 172 23.70 2.25 6.31
N SER A 173 23.77 1.21 7.12
CA SER A 173 24.96 0.93 7.95
C SER A 173 26.19 0.62 7.09
N VAL A 174 27.36 1.02 7.55
CA VAL A 174 28.63 0.69 6.88
C VAL A 174 28.80 -0.82 6.78
N GLY A 175 29.04 -1.33 5.57
CA GLY A 175 29.17 -2.76 5.28
C GLY A 175 27.88 -3.44 4.80
N ALA A 176 26.72 -2.76 4.87
CA ALA A 176 25.50 -3.27 4.24
C ALA A 176 25.56 -3.15 2.70
N PRO A 177 24.77 -3.96 1.95
CA PRO A 177 24.59 -3.77 0.52
C PRO A 177 24.15 -2.33 0.20
N ALA A 178 24.69 -1.76 -0.86
CA ALA A 178 24.33 -0.41 -1.28
C ALA A 178 23.04 -0.42 -2.11
N ASP A 179 21.94 -0.81 -1.47
CA ASP A 179 20.57 -0.74 -1.98
C ASP A 179 19.96 0.58 -1.51
N ILE A 180 20.03 1.59 -2.35
CA ILE A 180 19.73 2.98 -1.98
C ILE A 180 18.68 3.55 -2.91
N THR A 181 17.65 4.15 -2.33
CA THR A 181 16.64 4.95 -3.05
C THR A 181 16.77 6.41 -2.63
N ILE A 182 16.88 7.32 -3.61
CA ILE A 182 16.87 8.77 -3.39
C ILE A 182 15.52 9.31 -3.85
N ILE A 183 14.88 10.06 -2.97
CA ILE A 183 13.56 10.66 -3.20
C ILE A 183 13.71 12.18 -3.15
N ASP A 184 13.27 12.87 -4.20
CA ASP A 184 13.01 14.31 -4.16
C ASP A 184 11.59 14.52 -3.66
N THR A 185 11.45 14.98 -2.42
CA THR A 185 10.14 15.16 -1.78
C THR A 185 9.36 16.36 -2.31
N GLU A 186 10.02 17.29 -3.01
CA GLU A 186 9.41 18.53 -3.50
C GLU A 186 9.07 18.47 -5.00
N LEU A 187 9.61 17.49 -5.74
CA LEU A 187 9.42 17.38 -7.19
C LEU A 187 7.94 17.15 -7.52
N LYS A 188 7.35 18.07 -8.25
CA LYS A 188 5.99 17.96 -8.78
C LYS A 188 5.98 17.26 -10.12
N TRP A 189 5.04 16.37 -10.31
CA TRP A 189 4.86 15.64 -11.56
C TRP A 189 3.42 15.19 -11.72
N THR A 190 2.99 14.98 -12.97
CA THR A 190 1.67 14.42 -13.28
C THR A 190 1.82 12.94 -13.59
N VAL A 191 0.93 12.12 -13.05
CA VAL A 191 0.89 10.68 -13.34
C VAL A 191 0.48 10.48 -14.80
N ASP A 192 1.38 9.91 -15.58
CA ASP A 192 1.23 9.65 -17.00
C ASP A 192 1.37 8.15 -17.25
N ALA A 193 0.27 7.52 -17.63
CA ALA A 193 0.21 6.08 -17.84
C ALA A 193 1.13 5.60 -18.99
N GLU A 194 1.42 6.46 -19.97
CA GLU A 194 2.34 6.15 -21.06
C GLU A 194 3.80 6.01 -20.60
N LYS A 195 4.11 6.53 -19.41
CA LYS A 195 5.43 6.45 -18.78
C LYS A 195 5.60 5.28 -17.81
N PHE A 196 4.58 4.46 -17.62
CA PHE A 196 4.68 3.29 -16.80
C PHE A 196 5.55 2.22 -17.46
N TYR A 197 6.40 1.57 -16.68
CA TYR A 197 7.09 0.33 -17.09
C TYR A 197 6.17 -0.88 -17.01
N THR A 198 5.17 -0.81 -16.15
CA THR A 198 4.10 -1.80 -16.04
C THR A 198 3.25 -1.78 -17.31
N ARG A 199 2.93 -2.95 -17.86
CA ARG A 199 2.12 -3.08 -19.09
C ARG A 199 0.66 -2.68 -18.91
N GLY A 200 0.09 -2.93 -17.73
CA GLY A 200 -1.24 -2.45 -17.37
C GLY A 200 -1.19 -0.99 -16.97
N THR A 201 -1.96 -0.14 -17.63
CA THR A 201 -1.92 1.32 -17.45
C THR A 201 -3.12 1.88 -16.69
N HIS A 202 -4.13 1.06 -16.45
CA HIS A 202 -5.39 1.46 -15.83
C HIS A 202 -5.25 1.68 -14.32
N SER A 203 -5.13 2.93 -13.88
CA SER A 203 -4.92 3.31 -12.49
C SER A 203 -5.75 4.53 -12.10
N PRO A 204 -6.34 4.57 -10.89
CA PRO A 204 -7.12 5.71 -10.41
C PRO A 204 -6.27 6.99 -10.18
N PHE A 205 -4.96 6.86 -10.28
CA PHE A 205 -4.04 7.98 -10.08
C PHE A 205 -3.63 8.67 -11.38
N VAL A 206 -3.96 8.13 -12.55
CA VAL A 206 -3.64 8.74 -13.85
C VAL A 206 -4.21 10.15 -13.94
N GLY A 207 -3.38 11.10 -14.40
CA GLY A 207 -3.73 12.50 -14.51
C GLY A 207 -3.63 13.32 -13.21
N ARG A 208 -3.40 12.68 -12.05
CA ARG A 208 -3.18 13.40 -10.79
C ARG A 208 -1.82 14.11 -10.77
N GLU A 209 -1.79 15.32 -10.26
CA GLU A 209 -0.53 15.98 -9.84
C GLU A 209 -0.11 15.40 -8.49
N LEU A 210 1.11 14.89 -8.43
CA LEU A 210 1.73 14.36 -7.22
C LEU A 210 2.98 15.18 -6.87
N LYS A 211 3.32 15.22 -5.58
CA LYS A 211 4.49 15.88 -5.04
C LYS A 211 5.36 14.87 -4.30
N GLY A 212 6.56 14.68 -4.80
CA GLY A 212 7.53 13.68 -4.35
C GLY A 212 7.70 12.56 -5.36
N LYS A 213 8.95 12.28 -5.73
CA LYS A 213 9.30 11.27 -6.72
C LYS A 213 10.63 10.61 -6.40
N VAL A 214 10.75 9.32 -6.70
CA VAL A 214 12.05 8.64 -6.70
C VAL A 214 12.86 9.15 -7.88
N VAL A 215 14.08 9.65 -7.63
CA VAL A 215 14.97 10.21 -8.64
C VAL A 215 16.18 9.34 -8.91
N LEU A 216 16.52 8.41 -7.99
CA LEU A 216 17.57 7.45 -8.20
C LEU A 216 17.28 6.16 -7.43
N THR A 217 17.58 5.02 -8.06
CA THR A 217 17.61 3.71 -7.39
C THR A 217 18.92 3.02 -7.68
N MET A 218 19.54 2.53 -6.62
CA MET A 218 20.78 1.75 -6.66
C MET A 218 20.51 0.38 -6.05
N VAL A 219 21.02 -0.65 -6.68
CA VAL A 219 20.96 -2.03 -6.20
C VAL A 219 22.38 -2.61 -6.23
N ASP A 220 22.83 -3.13 -5.11
CA ASP A 220 24.18 -3.69 -4.93
C ASP A 220 25.29 -2.74 -5.45
N GLY A 221 25.13 -1.45 -5.18
CA GLY A 221 26.07 -0.40 -5.59
C GLY A 221 25.99 0.02 -7.05
N ARG A 222 25.07 -0.54 -7.84
CA ARG A 222 24.85 -0.15 -9.24
C ARG A 222 23.61 0.72 -9.36
N ILE A 223 23.72 1.85 -10.04
CA ILE A 223 22.55 2.64 -10.39
C ILE A 223 21.75 1.85 -11.42
N VAL A 224 20.48 1.61 -11.13
CA VAL A 224 19.55 0.88 -12.01
C VAL A 224 18.42 1.76 -12.53
N MET A 225 18.24 2.94 -11.91
CA MET A 225 17.30 3.95 -12.39
C MET A 225 17.78 5.34 -12.01
N ARG A 226 17.70 6.30 -12.93
CA ARG A 226 17.96 7.72 -12.73
C ARG A 226 16.92 8.56 -13.46
N ASP A 227 16.31 9.51 -12.75
CA ASP A 227 15.33 10.47 -13.27
C ASP A 227 14.17 9.83 -14.08
N GLY A 228 13.79 8.61 -13.66
CA GLY A 228 12.73 7.85 -14.31
C GLY A 228 13.18 6.97 -15.48
N ALA A 229 14.45 6.98 -15.85
CA ALA A 229 14.99 6.07 -16.87
C ALA A 229 15.68 4.87 -16.21
N ILE A 230 15.40 3.66 -16.71
CA ILE A 230 16.13 2.44 -16.33
C ILE A 230 17.49 2.44 -17.02
N GLU A 231 18.59 2.15 -16.28
CA GLU A 231 19.97 2.09 -16.75
C GLU A 231 20.45 0.65 -17.01
#